data_210ec0308228f76aa9b3bd5530493831
#
_entry.id   210ec0308228f76aa9b3bd5530493831
#
_cell.length_a   1.000
_cell.length_b   1.000
_cell.length_c   1.000
_cell.angle_alpha   90.00
_cell.angle_beta   90.00
_cell.angle_gamma   90.00
#
_symmetry.space_group_name_H-M   'P 1'
#
loop_
_entity.id
_entity.type
_entity.pdbx_description
1 polymer ?
#
loop_
_entity_poly.entity_id
_entity_poly.type
_entity_poly.pdbx_seq_one_letter_code
_entity_poly.pdbx_strand_id
1 'polypeptide(L)'
;MEIIIHRGATQIGGSVTEYRHNGWRLFVDFGEQLPGTPVYVQLDMEGLTKGDLSKSAMLITHYHGDHIGNIHQIPMEIPVFMGKLGIEIQKITSNHLKEVDRKQACLLERLNKAIPFEAGTAFEFGPFEIMPIVLDHSDRKSVV
;
A
#
# COMPACT_ATOMS: atom_id res chain seq x y z
N MET A 1 -19.12 -9.33 -1.05
CA MET A 1 -17.82 -8.69 -0.76
C MET A 1 -17.51 -8.94 0.71
N GLU A 2 -16.28 -9.32 1.01
CA GLU A 2 -15.76 -9.55 2.35
C GLU A 2 -14.66 -8.52 2.64
N ILE A 3 -14.58 -8.02 3.87
CA ILE A 3 -13.53 -7.09 4.32
C ILE A 3 -12.81 -7.74 5.48
N ILE A 4 -11.48 -7.85 5.39
CA ILE A 4 -10.63 -8.47 6.40
C ILE A 4 -9.59 -7.44 6.85
N ILE A 5 -9.54 -7.16 8.14
CA ILE A 5 -8.50 -6.31 8.72
C ILE A 5 -7.40 -7.24 9.24
N HIS A 6 -6.30 -7.32 8.51
CA HIS A 6 -5.16 -8.16 8.90
C HIS A 6 -4.35 -7.53 10.03
N ARG A 7 -4.22 -6.19 10.00
CA ARG A 7 -3.52 -5.41 11.02
C ARG A 7 -4.05 -3.97 11.04
N GLY A 8 -4.01 -3.33 12.21
CA GLY A 8 -4.46 -1.95 12.39
C GLY A 8 -5.80 -1.79 13.13
N ALA A 9 -6.49 -2.90 13.46
CA ALA A 9 -7.77 -2.83 14.18
C ALA A 9 -7.65 -2.32 15.62
N THR A 10 -6.50 -2.55 16.27
CA THR A 10 -6.27 -2.23 17.69
C THR A 10 -4.99 -1.43 17.92
N GLN A 11 -4.39 -0.91 16.87
CA GLN A 11 -3.14 -0.13 16.93
C GLN A 11 -3.18 1.02 15.93
N ILE A 12 -2.37 2.04 16.17
CA ILE A 12 -2.14 3.13 15.22
C ILE A 12 -0.99 2.72 14.31
N GLY A 13 -1.18 2.90 13.01
CA GLY A 13 -0.18 2.59 11.99
C GLY A 13 -0.02 1.10 11.69
N GLY A 14 0.75 0.79 10.67
CA GLY A 14 0.94 -0.56 10.19
C GLY A 14 -0.32 -1.19 9.61
N SER A 15 -1.25 -0.38 9.10
CA SER A 15 -2.55 -0.83 8.60
C SER A 15 -2.39 -1.77 7.41
N VAL A 16 -3.21 -2.83 7.41
CA VAL A 16 -3.39 -3.74 6.28
C VAL A 16 -4.83 -4.22 6.26
N THR A 17 -5.57 -3.83 5.24
CA THR A 17 -6.96 -4.24 5.03
C THR A 17 -7.08 -4.94 3.68
N GLU A 18 -7.88 -6.00 3.61
CA GLU A 18 -8.16 -6.74 2.39
C GLU A 18 -9.64 -6.70 2.06
N TYR A 19 -9.95 -6.43 0.81
CA TYR A 19 -11.28 -6.56 0.22
C TYR A 19 -11.29 -7.77 -0.70
N ARG A 20 -12.22 -8.70 -0.50
CA ARG A 20 -12.40 -9.89 -1.33
C ARG A 20 -13.73 -9.88 -2.06
N HIS A 21 -13.71 -10.15 -3.35
CA HIS A 21 -14.90 -10.35 -4.13
C HIS A 21 -14.64 -11.25 -5.35
N ASN A 22 -15.44 -12.29 -5.55
CA ASN A 22 -15.37 -13.19 -6.70
C ASN A 22 -13.95 -13.72 -7.01
N GLY A 23 -13.18 -14.07 -5.98
CA GLY A 23 -11.81 -14.57 -6.10
C GLY A 23 -10.75 -13.48 -6.35
N TRP A 24 -11.14 -12.20 -6.46
CA TRP A 24 -10.23 -11.06 -6.52
C TRP A 24 -9.94 -10.52 -5.13
N ARG A 25 -8.74 -9.98 -4.96
CA ARG A 25 -8.24 -9.44 -3.69
C ARG A 25 -7.63 -8.06 -3.90
N LEU A 26 -8.17 -7.08 -3.22
CA LEU A 26 -7.61 -5.73 -3.17
C LEU A 26 -7.12 -5.47 -1.76
N PHE A 27 -5.81 -5.36 -1.60
CA PHE A 27 -5.20 -4.98 -0.33
C PHE A 27 -5.05 -3.47 -0.27
N VAL A 28 -5.35 -2.89 0.88
CA VAL A 28 -5.22 -1.45 1.13
C VAL A 28 -4.21 -1.25 2.23
N ASP A 29 -3.14 -0.54 1.91
CA ASP A 29 -1.96 -0.27 2.71
C ASP A 29 -1.18 -1.53 3.14
N PHE A 30 0.13 -1.38 3.25
CA PHE A 30 1.05 -2.36 3.82
C PHE A 30 2.15 -1.62 4.57
N GLY A 31 1.76 -1.04 5.70
CA GLY A 31 2.57 -0.14 6.48
C GLY A 31 3.50 -0.83 7.46
N GLU A 32 4.48 -0.09 7.94
CA GLU A 32 5.28 -0.48 9.10
C GLU A 32 4.50 -0.23 10.39
N GLN A 33 4.74 -1.11 11.38
CA GLN A 33 4.27 -0.85 12.74
C GLN A 33 5.10 0.29 13.35
N LEU A 34 4.41 1.18 14.05
CA LEU A 34 5.09 2.31 14.72
C LEU A 34 5.98 1.82 15.86
N PRO A 35 7.07 2.55 16.18
CA PRO A 35 7.90 2.28 17.36
C PRO A 35 7.06 2.24 18.64
N GLY A 36 7.32 1.25 19.49
CA GLY A 36 6.56 1.06 20.74
C GLY A 36 5.32 0.18 20.62
N THR A 37 5.01 -0.32 19.43
CA THR A 37 3.97 -1.36 19.26
C THR A 37 4.39 -2.63 20.01
N PRO A 38 3.55 -3.17 20.93
CA PRO A 38 3.97 -4.22 21.86
C PRO A 38 4.35 -5.53 21.19
N VAL A 39 3.80 -5.82 20.01
CA VAL A 39 4.02 -7.07 19.28
C VAL A 39 4.31 -6.75 17.82
N TYR A 40 5.51 -7.11 17.36
CA TYR A 40 5.80 -7.10 15.93
C TYR A 40 5.13 -8.31 15.28
N VAL A 41 4.26 -8.06 14.32
CA VAL A 41 3.58 -9.10 13.54
C VAL A 41 4.09 -9.04 12.11
N GLN A 42 4.89 -10.05 11.73
CA GLN A 42 5.19 -10.27 10.33
C GLN A 42 3.95 -10.85 9.65
N LEU A 43 3.49 -10.19 8.60
CA LEU A 43 2.33 -10.64 7.85
C LEU A 43 2.76 -11.56 6.70
N ASP A 44 2.26 -12.79 6.75
CA ASP A 44 2.41 -13.80 5.71
C ASP A 44 1.01 -14.10 5.16
N MET A 45 0.67 -13.43 4.04
CA MET A 45 -0.70 -13.38 3.55
C MET A 45 -0.84 -14.05 2.19
N GLU A 46 -1.82 -14.95 2.12
CA GLU A 46 -2.26 -15.55 0.87
C GLU A 46 -2.74 -14.48 -0.11
N GLY A 47 -2.26 -14.55 -1.36
CA GLY A 47 -2.58 -13.59 -2.40
C GLY A 47 -1.80 -12.27 -2.35
N LEU A 48 -0.93 -12.06 -1.35
CA LEU A 48 -0.07 -10.87 -1.27
C LEU A 48 1.41 -11.22 -1.16
N THR A 49 1.78 -12.01 -0.16
CA THR A 49 3.17 -12.41 0.07
C THR A 49 3.44 -13.85 -0.35
N LYS A 50 2.40 -14.64 -0.56
CA LYS A 50 2.46 -16.03 -1.01
C LYS A 50 1.20 -16.45 -1.78
N GLY A 51 1.23 -17.66 -2.35
CA GLY A 51 0.09 -18.30 -3.01
C GLY A 51 -0.19 -17.74 -4.40
N ASP A 52 -1.46 -17.78 -4.81
CA ASP A 52 -1.90 -17.26 -6.12
C ASP A 52 -2.05 -15.74 -6.07
N LEU A 53 -1.19 -15.03 -6.79
CA LEU A 53 -1.12 -13.58 -6.85
C LEU A 53 -1.90 -12.99 -8.06
N SER A 54 -2.41 -13.84 -8.95
CA SER A 54 -2.90 -13.43 -10.29
C SER A 54 -4.10 -12.47 -10.27
N LYS A 55 -4.89 -12.48 -9.18
CA LYS A 55 -6.08 -11.63 -8.99
C LYS A 55 -5.93 -10.69 -7.81
N SER A 56 -4.69 -10.32 -7.49
CA SER A 56 -4.37 -9.47 -6.34
C SER A 56 -3.79 -8.14 -6.78
N ALA A 57 -4.12 -7.08 -6.05
CA ALA A 57 -3.51 -5.77 -6.18
C ALA A 57 -3.33 -5.12 -4.81
N MET A 58 -2.40 -4.18 -4.75
CA MET A 58 -2.18 -3.30 -3.60
C MET A 58 -2.59 -1.87 -3.94
N LEU A 59 -3.37 -1.26 -3.07
CA LEU A 59 -3.71 0.15 -3.11
C LEU A 59 -3.03 0.85 -1.93
N ILE A 60 -2.30 1.90 -2.19
CA ILE A 60 -1.66 2.72 -1.16
C ILE A 60 -2.42 4.03 -1.02
N THR A 61 -2.94 4.27 0.19
CA THR A 61 -3.70 5.49 0.48
C THR A 61 -2.82 6.72 0.44
N HIS A 62 -1.61 6.64 1.05
CA HIS A 62 -0.65 7.74 1.06
C HIS A 62 0.78 7.28 1.42
N TYR A 63 1.74 8.20 1.33
CA TYR A 63 3.18 7.90 1.38
C TYR A 63 3.80 7.77 2.77
N HIS A 64 3.05 7.85 3.87
CA HIS A 64 3.61 7.66 5.22
C HIS A 64 4.06 6.22 5.46
N GLY A 65 5.14 6.04 6.20
CA GLY A 65 5.77 4.74 6.43
C GLY A 65 4.85 3.69 7.06
N ASP A 66 3.94 4.11 7.91
CA ASP A 66 2.92 3.25 8.53
C ASP A 66 1.79 2.82 7.59
N HIS A 67 1.81 3.27 6.32
CA HIS A 67 0.93 2.86 5.23
C HIS A 67 1.67 2.21 4.05
N ILE A 68 2.87 2.70 3.69
CA ILE A 68 3.62 2.22 2.53
C ILE A 68 4.88 1.42 2.90
N GLY A 69 5.34 1.50 4.13
CA GLY A 69 6.70 1.11 4.50
C GLY A 69 7.10 -0.34 4.19
N ASN A 70 6.16 -1.26 4.06
CA ASN A 70 6.43 -2.66 3.79
C ASN A 70 6.15 -3.12 2.35
N ILE A 71 5.75 -2.23 1.43
CA ILE A 71 5.46 -2.64 0.04
C ILE A 71 6.68 -3.21 -0.71
N HIS A 72 7.89 -2.95 -0.22
CA HIS A 72 9.11 -3.56 -0.73
C HIS A 72 9.16 -5.09 -0.55
N GLN A 73 8.33 -5.65 0.33
CA GLN A 73 8.19 -7.09 0.57
C GLN A 73 7.19 -7.77 -0.38
N ILE A 74 6.40 -6.99 -1.12
CA ILE A 74 5.39 -7.51 -2.03
C ILE A 74 6.05 -7.94 -3.33
N PRO A 75 5.75 -9.14 -3.86
CA PRO A 75 6.23 -9.60 -5.17
C PRO A 75 5.93 -8.60 -6.29
N MET A 76 6.87 -8.43 -7.21
CA MET A 76 6.80 -7.41 -8.27
C MET A 76 5.67 -7.65 -9.28
N GLU A 77 5.09 -8.82 -9.31
CA GLU A 77 3.94 -9.22 -10.13
C GLU A 77 2.64 -8.56 -9.69
N ILE A 78 2.53 -8.22 -8.40
CA ILE A 78 1.33 -7.55 -7.86
C ILE A 78 1.35 -6.08 -8.27
N PRO A 79 0.33 -5.57 -8.99
CA PRO A 79 0.23 -4.15 -9.30
C PRO A 79 0.02 -3.34 -8.01
N VAL A 80 0.71 -2.22 -7.91
CA VAL A 80 0.54 -1.24 -6.82
C VAL A 80 -0.04 0.04 -7.38
N PHE A 81 -1.22 0.41 -6.90
CA PHE A 81 -1.89 1.67 -7.20
C PHE A 81 -1.60 2.69 -6.10
N MET A 82 -1.28 3.91 -6.48
CA MET A 82 -1.02 4.99 -5.53
C MET A 82 -1.26 6.36 -6.16
N GLY A 83 -1.65 7.35 -5.37
CA GLY A 83 -1.81 8.72 -5.85
C GLY A 83 -0.54 9.27 -6.47
N LYS A 84 -0.66 9.89 -7.65
CA LYS A 84 0.47 10.39 -8.44
C LYS A 84 1.43 11.27 -7.63
N LEU A 85 0.90 12.25 -6.89
CA LEU A 85 1.73 13.13 -6.06
C LEU A 85 2.45 12.36 -4.94
N GLY A 86 1.79 11.39 -4.32
CA GLY A 86 2.39 10.54 -3.29
C GLY A 86 3.55 9.71 -3.82
N ILE A 87 3.43 9.17 -5.05
CA ILE A 87 4.53 8.45 -5.74
C ILE A 87 5.73 9.39 -5.92
N GLU A 88 5.52 10.62 -6.42
CA GLU A 88 6.60 11.57 -6.67
C GLU A 88 7.32 11.98 -5.38
N ILE A 89 6.58 12.30 -4.32
CA ILE A 89 7.15 12.66 -3.01
C ILE A 89 7.99 11.49 -2.46
N GLN A 90 7.43 10.27 -2.46
CA GLN A 90 8.13 9.12 -1.92
C GLN A 90 9.36 8.73 -2.77
N LYS A 91 9.31 8.89 -4.10
CA LYS A 91 10.49 8.69 -4.96
C LYS A 91 11.62 9.65 -4.62
N ILE A 92 11.33 10.92 -4.37
CA ILE A 92 12.35 11.91 -3.96
C ILE A 92 13.00 11.46 -2.65
N THR A 93 12.21 11.11 -1.65
CA THR A 93 12.69 10.65 -0.34
C THR A 93 13.53 9.38 -0.48
N SER A 94 13.00 8.36 -1.16
CA SER A 94 13.69 7.08 -1.34
C SER A 94 14.98 7.22 -2.17
N ASN A 95 14.98 8.06 -3.19
CA ASN A 95 16.18 8.33 -3.99
C ASN A 95 17.29 9.01 -3.18
N HIS A 96 16.92 9.87 -2.22
CA HIS A 96 17.89 10.51 -1.33
C HIS A 96 18.51 9.53 -0.32
N LEU A 97 17.75 8.55 0.12
CA LEU A 97 18.15 7.61 1.18
C LEU A 97 18.68 6.25 0.68
N LYS A 98 18.53 5.93 -0.61
CA LYS A 98 18.83 4.59 -1.17
C LYS A 98 20.27 4.09 -0.95
N GLU A 99 21.22 5.01 -0.85
CA GLU A 99 22.64 4.66 -0.67
C GLU A 99 22.97 4.22 0.77
N VAL A 100 22.14 4.65 1.73
CA VAL A 100 22.34 4.38 3.16
C VAL A 100 21.31 3.39 3.73
N ASP A 101 20.22 3.18 3.01
CA ASP A 101 19.13 2.29 3.41
C ASP A 101 18.67 1.43 2.23
N ARG A 102 19.04 0.15 2.25
CA ARG A 102 18.65 -0.83 1.22
C ARG A 102 17.14 -0.95 1.03
N LYS A 103 16.36 -0.75 2.09
CA LYS A 103 14.91 -0.77 2.03
C LYS A 103 14.39 0.35 1.13
N GLN A 104 14.99 1.55 1.21
CA GLN A 104 14.62 2.68 0.36
C GLN A 104 14.97 2.43 -1.12
N ALA A 105 16.04 1.71 -1.40
CA ALA A 105 16.37 1.29 -2.77
C ALA A 105 15.29 0.33 -3.32
N CYS A 106 14.88 -0.67 -2.55
CA CYS A 106 13.80 -1.60 -2.94
C CYS A 106 12.44 -0.88 -3.09
N LEU A 107 12.15 0.05 -2.20
CA LEU A 107 10.93 0.86 -2.26
C LEU A 107 10.91 1.72 -3.53
N LEU A 108 12.02 2.36 -3.86
CA LEU A 108 12.15 3.15 -5.09
C LEU A 108 11.93 2.31 -6.35
N GLU A 109 12.49 1.10 -6.40
CA GLU A 109 12.26 0.17 -7.51
C GLU A 109 10.77 -0.18 -7.64
N ARG A 110 10.10 -0.44 -6.53
CA ARG A 110 8.66 -0.71 -6.48
C ARG A 110 7.84 0.47 -6.97
N LEU A 111 8.15 1.68 -6.52
CA LEU A 111 7.48 2.92 -6.92
C LEU A 111 7.65 3.25 -8.40
N ASN A 112 8.76 2.86 -9.01
CA ASN A 112 8.97 3.05 -10.45
C ASN A 112 8.01 2.24 -11.32
N LYS A 113 7.42 1.18 -10.76
CA LYS A 113 6.41 0.33 -11.41
C LYS A 113 4.99 0.59 -10.88
N ALA A 114 4.82 1.50 -9.93
CA ALA A 114 3.51 1.83 -9.41
C ALA A 114 2.62 2.48 -10.47
N ILE A 115 1.34 2.16 -10.43
CA ILE A 115 0.31 2.70 -11.32
C ILE A 115 -0.30 3.91 -10.65
N PRO A 116 -0.11 5.12 -11.20
CA PRO A 116 -0.65 6.34 -10.61
C PRO A 116 -2.15 6.43 -10.80
N PHE A 117 -2.86 6.91 -9.78
CA PHE A 117 -4.23 7.38 -9.90
C PHE A 117 -4.34 8.87 -9.54
N GLU A 118 -5.43 9.50 -9.97
CA GLU A 118 -5.76 10.89 -9.65
C GLU A 118 -7.04 10.95 -8.82
N ALA A 119 -7.07 11.83 -7.81
CA ALA A 119 -8.25 12.04 -6.99
C ALA A 119 -9.43 12.54 -7.84
N GLY A 120 -10.63 12.02 -7.54
CA GLY A 120 -11.85 12.33 -8.28
C GLY A 120 -12.01 11.57 -9.61
N THR A 121 -11.05 10.73 -10.00
CA THR A 121 -11.13 9.88 -11.20
C THR A 121 -11.23 8.42 -10.80
N ALA A 122 -12.39 7.81 -11.06
CA ALA A 122 -12.60 6.39 -10.79
C ALA A 122 -11.75 5.52 -11.70
N PHE A 123 -11.29 4.39 -11.19
CA PHE A 123 -10.63 3.33 -11.96
C PHE A 123 -11.08 1.95 -11.47
N GLU A 124 -10.82 0.92 -12.29
CA GLU A 124 -11.26 -0.43 -12.00
C GLU A 124 -10.08 -1.37 -11.75
N PHE A 125 -10.27 -2.33 -10.85
CA PHE A 125 -9.42 -3.49 -10.70
C PHE A 125 -10.30 -4.73 -10.49
N GLY A 126 -10.39 -5.60 -11.50
CA GLY A 126 -11.31 -6.74 -11.49
C GLY A 126 -12.75 -6.30 -11.24
N PRO A 127 -13.41 -6.81 -10.19
CA PRO A 127 -14.78 -6.43 -9.84
C PRO A 127 -14.86 -5.17 -8.94
N PHE A 128 -13.73 -4.55 -8.62
CA PHE A 128 -13.70 -3.36 -7.77
C PHE A 128 -13.69 -2.10 -8.62
N GLU A 129 -14.63 -1.19 -8.35
CA GLU A 129 -14.58 0.20 -8.78
C GLU A 129 -14.04 1.04 -7.62
N ILE A 130 -12.99 1.82 -7.88
CA ILE A 130 -12.25 2.56 -6.87
C ILE A 130 -12.33 4.05 -7.20
N MET A 131 -12.88 4.84 -6.27
CA MET A 131 -12.97 6.30 -6.39
C MET A 131 -12.05 6.94 -5.35
N PRO A 132 -10.88 7.46 -5.74
CA PRO A 132 -10.00 8.17 -4.84
C PRO A 132 -10.59 9.53 -4.44
N ILE A 133 -10.61 9.81 -3.15
CA ILE A 133 -11.11 11.07 -2.58
C ILE A 133 -9.99 11.73 -1.78
N VAL A 134 -9.82 13.04 -1.94
CA VAL A 134 -8.90 13.83 -1.09
C VAL A 134 -9.60 14.11 0.23
N LEU A 135 -8.95 13.73 1.32
CA LEU A 135 -9.38 14.05 2.68
C LEU A 135 -8.32 14.90 3.38
N ASP A 136 -8.76 15.79 4.26
CA ASP A 136 -7.87 16.49 5.17
C ASP A 136 -7.31 15.48 6.19
N HIS A 137 -6.04 15.19 6.03
CA HIS A 137 -5.23 14.46 6.98
C HIS A 137 -3.98 15.30 7.24
N SER A 138 -3.24 15.11 8.29
CA SER A 138 -2.16 16.01 8.77
C SER A 138 -1.28 16.69 7.70
N ASP A 139 -1.28 16.24 6.45
CA ASP A 139 -0.54 16.78 5.31
C ASP A 139 -1.33 16.80 3.98
N ARG A 140 -2.63 16.99 3.96
CA ARG A 140 -3.47 17.00 2.74
C ARG A 140 -3.24 15.78 1.85
N LYS A 141 -3.59 14.60 2.32
CA LYS A 141 -3.33 13.34 1.63
C LYS A 141 -4.54 12.86 0.85
N SER A 142 -4.27 12.24 -0.30
CA SER A 142 -5.29 11.47 -1.00
C SER A 142 -5.54 10.19 -0.22
N VAL A 143 -6.76 10.00 0.25
CA VAL A 143 -7.23 8.75 0.85
C VAL A 143 -8.31 8.18 -0.07
N VAL A 144 -8.31 6.89 -0.19
CA VAL A 144 -9.28 6.15 -1.02
C VAL A 144 -10.57 5.93 -0.26
#